data_2d89ea62b396192f4af5eb28fc8e28b9
#
_entry.id   2d89ea62b396192f4af5eb28fc8e28b9
#
_cell.length_a   1.000
_cell.length_b   1.000
_cell.length_c   1.000
_cell.angle_alpha   90.00
_cell.angle_beta   90.00
_cell.angle_gamma   90.00
#
_symmetry.space_group_name_H-M   'P 1'
#
loop_
_entity.id
_entity.type
_entity.pdbx_description
1 polymer ?
#
loop_
_entity_poly.entity_id
_entity_poly.type
_entity_poly.pdbx_seq_one_letter_code
_entity_poly.pdbx_strand_id
1 'polypeptide(L)'
;MSPYVASLYYAADRKYNINDITDNLERGVCMVVDRYVESNFAHQGSKFSDLAEQDKMFEFLENLEYGLLQLPKPDVTLFLHMPTESAKILKQNREEKPDLHEVDENYLKHCENTYLRLAQKRGYKTISCTSGETIKTIEQIHAEVVEVVAKEIEKLK
;
A
#
# COMPACT_ATOMS: atom_id res chain seq x y z
N MET A 1 -18.06 6.25 -8.99
CA MET A 1 -17.05 6.18 -10.09
C MET A 1 -16.61 4.74 -10.24
N SER A 2 -16.45 4.25 -11.47
CA SER A 2 -15.93 2.89 -11.73
C SER A 2 -14.50 2.75 -11.20
N PRO A 3 -14.13 1.59 -10.62
CA PRO A 3 -12.76 1.31 -10.17
C PRO A 3 -11.71 1.51 -11.29
N TYR A 4 -12.04 1.10 -12.50
CA TYR A 4 -11.17 1.30 -13.67
C TYR A 4 -10.94 2.78 -13.98
N VAL A 5 -11.98 3.61 -13.95
CA VAL A 5 -11.83 5.06 -14.18
C VAL A 5 -11.05 5.72 -13.04
N ALA A 6 -11.35 5.38 -11.79
CA ALA A 6 -10.61 5.91 -10.65
C ALA A 6 -9.11 5.60 -10.74
N SER A 7 -8.77 4.36 -11.14
CA SER A 7 -7.36 3.95 -11.27
C SER A 7 -6.60 4.73 -12.33
N LEU A 8 -7.26 5.13 -13.43
CA LEU A 8 -6.64 5.98 -14.46
C LEU A 8 -6.24 7.35 -13.92
N TYR A 9 -7.08 7.98 -13.08
CA TYR A 9 -6.74 9.25 -12.45
C TYR A 9 -5.53 9.13 -11.53
N TYR A 10 -5.49 8.11 -10.67
CA TYR A 10 -4.35 7.89 -9.78
C TYR A 10 -3.06 7.55 -10.55
N ALA A 11 -3.17 6.76 -11.61
CA ALA A 11 -2.05 6.40 -12.46
C ALA A 11 -1.51 7.61 -13.24
N ALA A 12 -2.39 8.46 -13.77
CA ALA A 12 -2.00 9.67 -14.49
C ALA A 12 -1.32 10.69 -13.56
N ASP A 13 -1.87 10.91 -12.36
CA ASP A 13 -1.26 11.78 -11.34
C ASP A 13 0.14 11.27 -10.96
N ARG A 14 0.28 9.98 -10.69
CA ARG A 14 1.57 9.35 -10.39
C ARG A 14 2.57 9.52 -11.52
N LYS A 15 2.15 9.27 -12.77
CA LYS A 15 3.02 9.44 -13.93
C LYS A 15 3.44 10.88 -14.12
N TYR A 16 2.55 11.82 -13.86
CA TYR A 16 2.87 13.25 -13.94
C TYR A 16 3.96 13.67 -12.95
N ASN A 17 3.94 13.10 -11.73
CA ASN A 17 4.84 13.44 -10.63
C ASN A 17 6.04 12.48 -10.49
N ILE A 18 6.28 11.57 -11.46
CA ILE A 18 7.29 10.49 -11.29
C ILE A 18 8.73 10.97 -11.37
N ASN A 19 9.00 12.12 -11.97
CA ASN A 19 10.37 12.60 -12.25
C ASN A 19 11.20 12.73 -10.97
N ASP A 20 10.62 13.20 -9.86
CA ASP A 20 11.34 13.31 -8.58
C ASP A 20 11.87 11.94 -8.09
N ILE A 21 11.13 10.87 -8.37
CA ILE A 21 11.55 9.51 -8.02
C ILE A 21 12.62 9.03 -9.01
N THR A 22 12.36 9.12 -10.31
CA THR A 22 13.26 8.59 -11.34
C THR A 22 14.61 9.27 -11.34
N ASP A 23 14.63 10.60 -11.24
CA ASP A 23 15.89 11.38 -11.22
C ASP A 23 16.77 11.03 -10.01
N ASN A 24 16.15 10.74 -8.85
CA ASN A 24 16.88 10.30 -7.67
C ASN A 24 17.38 8.86 -7.80
N LEU A 25 16.56 7.96 -8.34
CA LEU A 25 16.97 6.58 -8.60
C LEU A 25 18.14 6.51 -9.60
N GLU A 26 18.12 7.30 -10.68
CA GLU A 26 19.24 7.41 -11.65
C GLU A 26 20.54 7.91 -11.01
N ARG A 27 20.43 8.73 -9.98
CA ARG A 27 21.57 9.19 -9.17
C ARG A 27 22.03 8.18 -8.11
N GLY A 28 21.41 7.02 -8.04
CA GLY A 28 21.71 5.99 -7.03
C GLY A 28 21.19 6.30 -5.64
N VAL A 29 20.22 7.20 -5.51
CA VAL A 29 19.62 7.55 -4.22
C VAL A 29 18.53 6.56 -3.89
N CYS A 30 18.56 5.99 -2.69
CA CYS A 30 17.50 5.14 -2.19
C CYS A 30 16.26 5.99 -1.89
N MET A 31 15.11 5.63 -2.49
CA MET A 31 13.85 6.35 -2.32
C MET A 31 12.90 5.58 -1.41
N VAL A 32 12.36 6.26 -0.40
CA VAL A 32 11.27 5.74 0.44
C VAL A 32 10.00 6.51 0.08
N VAL A 33 8.99 5.79 -0.39
CA VAL A 33 7.74 6.38 -0.86
C VAL A 33 6.60 5.91 0.02
N ASP A 34 5.91 6.85 0.66
CA ASP A 34 4.68 6.56 1.40
C ASP A 34 3.51 6.51 0.42
N ARG A 35 2.93 5.31 0.25
CA ARG A 35 1.85 4.97 -0.68
C ARG A 35 2.24 5.16 -2.16
N TYR A 36 2.25 4.08 -2.87
CA TYR A 36 2.59 4.03 -4.29
C TYR A 36 1.52 3.25 -5.09
N VAL A 37 1.91 2.54 -6.13
CA VAL A 37 1.02 1.74 -7.00
C VAL A 37 0.21 0.72 -6.20
N GLU A 38 0.78 0.14 -5.15
CA GLU A 38 0.15 -0.85 -4.28
C GLU A 38 -1.13 -0.34 -3.63
N SER A 39 -1.21 0.95 -3.32
CA SER A 39 -2.45 1.57 -2.83
C SER A 39 -3.57 1.52 -3.87
N ASN A 40 -3.25 1.73 -5.15
CA ASN A 40 -4.24 1.63 -6.22
C ASN A 40 -4.75 0.19 -6.37
N PHE A 41 -3.85 -0.81 -6.32
CA PHE A 41 -4.23 -2.24 -6.31
C PHE A 41 -5.22 -2.55 -5.18
N ALA A 42 -4.89 -2.16 -3.95
CA ALA A 42 -5.71 -2.49 -2.79
C ALA A 42 -7.06 -1.80 -2.81
N HIS A 43 -7.08 -0.48 -3.02
CA HIS A 43 -8.32 0.31 -2.98
C HIS A 43 -9.26 0.04 -4.16
N GLN A 44 -8.75 -0.21 -5.36
CA GLN A 44 -9.62 -0.54 -6.48
C GLN A 44 -10.02 -2.02 -6.45
N GLY A 45 -9.11 -2.92 -6.06
CA GLY A 45 -9.39 -4.34 -5.90
C GLY A 45 -10.44 -4.62 -4.83
N SER A 46 -10.44 -3.87 -3.72
CA SER A 46 -11.41 -4.05 -2.62
C SER A 46 -12.86 -3.78 -3.02
N LYS A 47 -13.10 -3.14 -4.15
CA LYS A 47 -14.45 -2.88 -4.68
C LYS A 47 -15.09 -4.08 -5.35
N PHE A 48 -14.34 -5.17 -5.53
CA PHE A 48 -14.81 -6.43 -6.07
C PHE A 48 -14.89 -7.48 -4.97
N SER A 49 -16.04 -8.09 -4.80
CA SER A 49 -16.25 -9.20 -3.87
C SER A 49 -15.83 -10.55 -4.47
N ASP A 50 -15.89 -10.69 -5.79
CA ASP A 50 -15.43 -11.86 -6.51
C ASP A 50 -13.92 -11.81 -6.72
N LEU A 51 -13.22 -12.90 -6.33
CA LEU A 51 -11.75 -12.96 -6.40
C LEU A 51 -11.21 -12.99 -7.83
N ALA A 52 -11.96 -13.54 -8.78
CA ALA A 52 -11.53 -13.55 -10.18
C ALA A 52 -11.66 -12.15 -10.80
N GLU A 53 -12.72 -11.41 -10.48
CA GLU A 53 -12.85 -10.02 -10.90
C GLU A 53 -11.78 -9.13 -10.22
N GLN A 54 -11.45 -9.40 -8.97
CA GLN A 54 -10.35 -8.72 -8.28
C GLN A 54 -9.01 -9.00 -8.97
N ASP A 55 -8.74 -10.25 -9.40
CA ASP A 55 -7.52 -10.59 -10.14
C ASP A 55 -7.46 -9.91 -11.51
N LYS A 56 -8.57 -9.79 -12.24
CA LYS A 56 -8.62 -9.00 -13.47
C LYS A 56 -8.29 -7.54 -13.24
N MET A 57 -8.77 -6.97 -12.12
CA MET A 57 -8.42 -5.60 -11.75
C MET A 57 -6.92 -5.46 -11.45
N PHE A 58 -6.32 -6.42 -10.77
CA PHE A 58 -4.88 -6.43 -10.53
C PHE A 58 -4.08 -6.55 -11.82
N GLU A 59 -4.48 -7.41 -12.74
CA GLU A 59 -3.84 -7.53 -14.04
C GLU A 59 -3.96 -6.23 -14.86
N PHE A 60 -5.13 -5.61 -14.85
CA PHE A 60 -5.33 -4.31 -15.50
C PHE A 60 -4.38 -3.24 -14.93
N LEU A 61 -4.26 -3.14 -13.61
CA LEU A 61 -3.37 -2.19 -12.96
C LEU A 61 -1.89 -2.48 -13.22
N GLU A 62 -1.49 -3.75 -13.21
CA GLU A 62 -0.12 -4.15 -13.57
C GLU A 62 0.23 -3.68 -14.98
N ASN A 63 -0.66 -3.93 -15.95
CA ASN A 63 -0.47 -3.51 -17.33
C ASN A 63 -0.50 -1.98 -17.49
N LEU A 64 -1.35 -1.28 -16.77
CA LEU A 64 -1.44 0.18 -16.82
C LEU A 64 -0.21 0.84 -16.22
N GLU A 65 0.10 0.53 -14.95
CA GLU A 65 1.10 1.26 -14.17
C GLU A 65 2.52 0.88 -14.59
N TYR A 66 2.81 -0.41 -14.65
CA TYR A 66 4.15 -0.91 -14.95
C TYR A 66 4.36 -1.19 -16.44
N GLY A 67 3.32 -1.60 -17.17
CA GLY A 67 3.41 -1.87 -18.59
C GLY A 67 3.34 -0.59 -19.44
N LEU A 68 2.19 0.09 -19.45
CA LEU A 68 1.96 1.25 -20.31
C LEU A 68 2.69 2.49 -19.81
N LEU A 69 2.57 2.83 -18.53
CA LEU A 69 3.16 4.04 -17.95
C LEU A 69 4.64 3.86 -17.58
N GLN A 70 5.14 2.62 -17.58
CA GLN A 70 6.53 2.29 -17.28
C GLN A 70 7.02 2.92 -15.96
N LEU A 71 6.18 2.84 -14.92
CA LEU A 71 6.59 3.30 -13.61
C LEU A 71 7.62 2.34 -13.01
N PRO A 72 8.63 2.83 -12.26
CA PRO A 72 9.60 1.96 -11.61
C PRO A 72 8.91 1.05 -10.59
N LYS A 73 9.24 -0.25 -10.62
CA LYS A 73 8.78 -1.19 -9.61
C LYS A 73 9.59 -1.01 -8.33
N PRO A 74 8.94 -1.04 -7.15
CA PRO A 74 9.69 -1.01 -5.90
C PRO A 74 10.50 -2.31 -5.74
N ASP A 75 11.74 -2.20 -5.27
CA ASP A 75 12.57 -3.35 -4.90
C ASP A 75 12.01 -4.05 -3.66
N VAL A 76 11.44 -3.26 -2.75
CA VAL A 76 10.83 -3.75 -1.51
C VAL A 76 9.52 -3.01 -1.26
N THR A 77 8.46 -3.76 -1.00
CA THR A 77 7.19 -3.23 -0.51
C THR A 77 6.99 -3.62 0.95
N LEU A 78 6.89 -2.62 1.82
CA LEU A 78 6.52 -2.81 3.23
C LEU A 78 5.02 -2.62 3.40
N PHE A 79 4.38 -3.55 4.08
CA PHE A 79 2.98 -3.43 4.47
C PHE A 79 2.89 -3.36 6.01
N LEU A 80 2.59 -2.17 6.53
CA LEU A 80 2.31 -1.97 7.94
C LEU A 80 0.85 -2.38 8.21
N HIS A 81 0.67 -3.60 8.69
CA HIS A 81 -0.66 -4.13 8.95
C HIS A 81 -1.17 -3.69 10.32
N MET A 82 -2.13 -2.77 10.31
CA MET A 82 -2.95 -2.39 11.46
C MET A 82 -4.35 -2.98 11.25
N PRO A 83 -4.78 -3.95 12.07
CA PRO A 83 -6.14 -4.49 11.98
C PRO A 83 -7.20 -3.38 12.11
N THR A 84 -8.26 -3.45 11.31
CA THR A 84 -9.33 -2.43 11.28
C THR A 84 -9.89 -2.16 12.67
N GLU A 85 -10.08 -3.19 13.50
CA GLU A 85 -10.59 -3.03 14.87
C GLU A 85 -9.61 -2.24 15.77
N SER A 86 -8.31 -2.49 15.65
CA SER A 86 -7.29 -1.74 16.37
C SER A 86 -7.17 -0.28 15.87
N ALA A 87 -7.32 -0.08 14.56
CA ALA A 87 -7.34 1.25 13.98
C ALA A 87 -8.51 2.10 14.48
N LYS A 88 -9.68 1.52 14.73
CA LYS A 88 -10.83 2.21 15.34
C LYS A 88 -10.51 2.78 16.70
N ILE A 89 -9.78 2.03 17.54
CA ILE A 89 -9.40 2.47 18.89
C ILE A 89 -8.50 3.72 18.78
N LEU A 90 -7.54 3.72 17.87
CA LEU A 90 -6.68 4.89 17.65
C LEU A 90 -7.45 6.10 17.13
N LYS A 91 -8.43 5.89 16.23
CA LYS A 91 -9.24 6.97 15.65
C LYS A 91 -10.15 7.65 16.67
N GLN A 92 -10.69 6.91 17.62
CA GLN A 92 -11.53 7.47 18.69
C GLN A 92 -10.81 8.53 19.54
N ASN A 93 -9.47 8.47 19.57
CA ASN A 93 -8.63 9.38 20.31
C ASN A 93 -8.05 10.53 19.47
N ARG A 94 -8.45 10.66 18.18
CA ARG A 94 -8.00 11.74 17.29
C ARG A 94 -8.96 12.93 17.36
N GLU A 95 -8.39 14.15 17.37
CA GLU A 95 -9.15 15.40 17.26
C GLU A 95 -9.62 15.70 15.82
N GLU A 96 -9.02 15.06 14.81
CA GLU A 96 -9.32 15.27 13.40
C GLU A 96 -10.57 14.53 12.95
N LYS A 97 -11.38 15.18 12.10
CA LYS A 97 -12.56 14.54 11.49
C LYS A 97 -12.13 13.41 10.55
N PRO A 98 -12.84 12.26 10.58
CA PRO A 98 -12.54 11.14 9.68
C PRO A 98 -12.74 11.53 8.21
N ASP A 99 -11.87 11.03 7.32
CA ASP A 99 -12.04 11.12 5.88
C ASP A 99 -13.26 10.29 5.42
N LEU A 100 -13.82 10.62 4.24
CA LEU A 100 -14.97 9.93 3.65
C LEU A 100 -14.77 8.41 3.51
N HIS A 101 -13.54 7.96 3.26
CA HIS A 101 -13.19 6.53 3.21
C HIS A 101 -13.07 5.88 4.59
N GLU A 102 -12.88 6.66 5.63
CA GLU A 102 -12.73 6.18 7.01
C GLU A 102 -14.08 5.92 7.71
N VAL A 103 -15.18 6.38 7.11
CA VAL A 103 -16.53 6.25 7.67
C VAL A 103 -17.17 4.89 7.37
N ASP A 104 -16.78 4.25 6.25
CA ASP A 104 -17.34 2.94 5.86
C ASP A 104 -16.47 1.79 6.38
N GLU A 105 -16.88 1.21 7.50
CA GLU A 105 -16.21 0.08 8.15
C GLU A 105 -16.11 -1.16 7.26
N ASN A 106 -17.16 -1.45 6.47
CA ASN A 106 -17.16 -2.58 5.56
C ASN A 106 -16.12 -2.38 4.46
N TYR A 107 -16.02 -1.16 3.94
CA TYR A 107 -15.00 -0.81 2.97
C TYR A 107 -13.59 -0.97 3.53
N LEU A 108 -13.34 -0.48 4.76
CA LEU A 108 -12.04 -0.63 5.41
C LEU A 108 -11.65 -2.10 5.60
N LYS A 109 -12.60 -2.95 6.00
CA LYS A 109 -12.37 -4.38 6.15
C LYS A 109 -12.10 -5.08 4.82
N HIS A 110 -12.80 -4.69 3.74
CA HIS A 110 -12.50 -5.18 2.40
C HIS A 110 -11.12 -4.73 1.92
N CYS A 111 -10.72 -3.48 2.19
CA CYS A 111 -9.38 -2.98 1.89
C CYS A 111 -8.31 -3.77 2.65
N GLU A 112 -8.49 -3.99 3.96
CA GLU A 112 -7.57 -4.78 4.79
C GLU A 112 -7.37 -6.19 4.19
N ASN A 113 -8.47 -6.89 3.91
CA ASN A 113 -8.41 -8.23 3.31
C ASN A 113 -7.70 -8.23 1.95
N THR A 114 -7.92 -7.19 1.15
CA THR A 114 -7.28 -7.04 -0.16
C THR A 114 -5.78 -6.79 -0.01
N TYR A 115 -5.35 -5.95 0.94
CA TYR A 115 -3.94 -5.75 1.25
C TYR A 115 -3.27 -7.04 1.74
N LEU A 116 -3.91 -7.80 2.63
CA LEU A 116 -3.39 -9.09 3.11
C LEU A 116 -3.21 -10.08 1.95
N ARG A 117 -4.21 -10.17 1.05
CA ARG A 117 -4.14 -11.00 -0.16
C ARG A 117 -3.00 -10.56 -1.09
N LEU A 118 -2.85 -9.26 -1.32
CA LEU A 118 -1.76 -8.71 -2.13
C LEU A 118 -0.40 -8.99 -1.50
N ALA A 119 -0.27 -8.79 -0.20
CA ALA A 119 0.96 -9.04 0.53
C ALA A 119 1.42 -10.50 0.36
N GLN A 120 0.50 -11.45 0.49
CA GLN A 120 0.78 -12.85 0.25
C GLN A 120 1.12 -13.14 -1.23
N LYS A 121 0.32 -12.62 -2.17
CA LYS A 121 0.44 -12.90 -3.60
C LYS A 121 1.70 -12.27 -4.21
N ARG A 122 2.12 -11.10 -3.72
CA ARG A 122 3.22 -10.29 -4.25
C ARG A 122 4.46 -10.27 -3.36
N GLY A 123 4.45 -10.99 -2.24
CA GLY A 123 5.60 -11.11 -1.36
C GLY A 123 5.97 -9.84 -0.59
N TYR A 124 4.97 -9.01 -0.20
CA TYR A 124 5.23 -7.84 0.61
C TYR A 124 5.81 -8.22 1.98
N LYS A 125 6.69 -7.40 2.51
CA LYS A 125 7.20 -7.53 3.87
C LYS A 125 6.16 -6.96 4.83
N THR A 126 5.37 -7.85 5.43
CA THR A 126 4.31 -7.45 6.36
C THR A 126 4.87 -7.28 7.76
N ILE A 127 4.65 -6.10 8.34
CA ILE A 127 4.97 -5.77 9.73
C ILE A 127 3.65 -5.58 10.46
N SER A 128 3.39 -6.40 11.46
CA SER A 128 2.20 -6.24 12.31
C SER A 128 2.37 -5.03 13.23
N CYS A 129 1.41 -4.12 13.20
CA CYS A 129 1.35 -2.99 14.13
C CYS A 129 0.75 -3.37 15.50
N THR A 130 0.41 -4.65 15.70
CA THR A 130 -0.09 -5.17 16.97
C THR A 130 0.73 -6.35 17.46
N SER A 131 0.70 -6.59 18.78
CA SER A 131 1.20 -7.80 19.44
C SER A 131 0.03 -8.40 20.23
N GLY A 132 -0.63 -9.41 19.64
CA GLY A 132 -1.93 -9.86 20.13
C GLY A 132 -2.95 -8.75 20.04
N GLU A 133 -3.62 -8.41 21.15
CA GLU A 133 -4.62 -7.33 21.22
C GLU A 133 -3.99 -5.95 21.49
N THR A 134 -2.69 -5.89 21.77
CA THR A 134 -2.01 -4.63 22.12
C THR A 134 -1.43 -3.96 20.87
N ILE A 135 -1.70 -2.68 20.71
CA ILE A 135 -1.10 -1.85 19.64
C ILE A 135 0.34 -1.54 20.03
N LYS A 136 1.28 -1.80 19.12
CA LYS A 136 2.69 -1.47 19.30
C LYS A 136 2.91 0.04 19.28
N THR A 137 3.95 0.51 19.98
CA THR A 137 4.37 1.91 19.89
C THR A 137 5.00 2.20 18.53
N ILE A 138 5.08 3.49 18.20
CA ILE A 138 5.73 3.94 16.95
C ILE A 138 7.18 3.47 16.90
N GLU A 139 7.90 3.55 18.05
CA GLU A 139 9.30 3.13 18.18
C GLU A 139 9.48 1.62 17.93
N GLN A 140 8.55 0.80 18.44
CA GLN A 140 8.57 -0.65 18.21
C GLN A 140 8.37 -0.98 16.73
N ILE A 141 7.37 -0.37 16.08
CA ILE A 141 7.12 -0.56 14.65
C ILE A 141 8.31 -0.06 13.83
N HIS A 142 8.85 1.11 14.15
CA HIS A 142 10.01 1.69 13.48
C HIS A 142 11.24 0.78 13.57
N ALA A 143 11.51 0.19 14.73
CA ALA A 143 12.63 -0.74 14.90
C ALA A 143 12.50 -1.96 13.97
N GLU A 144 11.30 -2.53 13.84
CA GLU A 144 11.03 -3.64 12.93
C GLU A 144 11.18 -3.22 11.46
N VAL A 145 10.71 -2.01 11.10
CA VAL A 145 10.90 -1.45 9.74
C VAL A 145 12.38 -1.33 9.42
N VAL A 146 13.17 -0.75 10.30
CA VAL A 146 14.62 -0.56 10.11
C VAL A 146 15.32 -1.92 9.92
N GLU A 147 14.97 -2.91 10.74
CA GLU A 147 15.55 -4.26 10.63
C GLU A 147 15.27 -4.90 9.26
N VAL A 148 14.02 -4.81 8.79
CA VAL A 148 13.62 -5.36 7.49
C VAL A 148 14.31 -4.63 6.36
N VAL A 149 14.31 -3.29 6.38
CA VAL A 149 14.94 -2.46 5.32
C VAL A 149 16.44 -2.71 5.26
N ALA A 150 17.13 -2.77 6.40
CA ALA A 150 18.57 -3.04 6.43
C ALA A 150 18.91 -4.38 5.76
N LYS A 151 18.15 -5.44 6.09
CA LYS A 151 18.34 -6.77 5.48
C LYS A 151 18.09 -6.77 3.97
N GLU A 152 17.11 -6.00 3.49
CA GLU A 152 16.81 -5.96 2.05
C GLU A 152 17.87 -5.12 1.30
N ILE A 153 18.34 -4.01 1.85
CA ILE A 153 19.44 -3.22 1.26
C ILE A 153 20.73 -4.04 1.16
N GLU A 154 21.03 -4.88 2.15
CA GLU A 154 22.22 -5.76 2.09
C GLU A 154 22.16 -6.75 0.93
N LYS A 155 20.98 -7.18 0.49
CA LYS A 155 20.81 -8.09 -0.66
C LYS A 155 20.97 -7.40 -2.01
N LEU A 156 20.84 -6.07 -2.06
CA LEU A 156 20.96 -5.28 -3.29
C LEU A 156 22.41 -4.84 -3.56
N LYS A 157 23.32 -5.08 -2.62
CA LYS A 157 24.75 -4.82 -2.76
C LYS A 157 25.49 -6.00 -3.40
#